data_d83f59eb7ea40e66e396ef2786d08b81
#
_entry.id   d83f59eb7ea40e66e396ef2786d08b81
#
_cell.length_a   1.000
_cell.length_b   1.000
_cell.length_c   1.000
_cell.angle_alpha   90.00
_cell.angle_beta   90.00
_cell.angle_gamma   90.00
#
_symmetry.space_group_name_H-M   'P 1'
#
loop_
_entity.id
_entity.type
_entity.pdbx_description
1 polymer ?
#
loop_
_entity_poly.entity_id
_entity_poly.type
_entity_poly.pdbx_seq_one_letter_code
_entity_poly.pdbx_strand_id
1 'polypeptide(L)'
;MERTFFIDAFVADGLEGNPACVTFLERPLAKGELLAIAARNALPETAFILQSAEGYNLRWFTPDIEMDLCGHATLASAYAVLELIEHPAGEAPSQVTFNTAEGKIGVTREPEGFYTLNFPQRPPQPAELPAPIWEALSIKPQEVLLSRDYLLRYRSEEEIRELKISNLPLFNSINMDPGGVVVTAQASTPGVDFVSRFFTPQATILEDPVTGSAHCTLAPFWAERLNKSSLTAMQLSERGGLLKCRLEEKRVLISGRARLSQKASGADL
;
A
#
# COMPACT_ATOMS: atom_id res chain seq x y z
N MET A 1 -6.25 -9.31 -26.32
CA MET A 1 -6.60 -7.92 -25.92
C MET A 1 -6.13 -7.69 -24.51
N GLU A 2 -5.30 -6.68 -24.29
CA GLU A 2 -4.90 -6.29 -22.92
C GLU A 2 -6.16 -6.01 -22.11
N ARG A 3 -6.28 -6.65 -20.96
CA ARG A 3 -7.41 -6.42 -20.03
C ARG A 3 -6.93 -5.49 -18.92
N THR A 4 -7.62 -4.39 -18.72
CA THR A 4 -7.31 -3.41 -17.68
C THR A 4 -8.49 -3.25 -16.73
N PHE A 5 -8.20 -3.27 -15.44
CA PHE A 5 -9.17 -3.11 -14.36
C PHE A 5 -8.71 -2.01 -13.42
N PHE A 6 -9.66 -1.21 -12.95
CA PHE A 6 -9.42 -0.23 -11.88
C PHE A 6 -10.03 -0.77 -10.60
N ILE A 7 -9.22 -0.92 -9.56
CA ILE A 7 -9.60 -1.62 -8.33
C ILE A 7 -9.19 -0.79 -7.13
N ASP A 8 -10.14 -0.55 -6.23
CA ASP A 8 -9.88 0.08 -4.93
C ASP A 8 -9.54 -1.02 -3.92
N ALA A 9 -8.35 -0.98 -3.34
CA ALA A 9 -7.86 -1.91 -2.32
C ALA A 9 -7.95 -1.31 -0.92
N PHE A 10 -8.12 -2.15 0.11
CA PHE A 10 -8.28 -1.77 1.51
C PHE A 10 -9.54 -0.93 1.79
N VAL A 11 -10.60 -1.17 1.03
CA VAL A 11 -11.90 -0.52 1.22
C VAL A 11 -12.59 -0.99 2.50
N ALA A 12 -13.42 -0.12 3.09
CA ALA A 12 -14.34 -0.45 4.17
C ALA A 12 -15.56 0.48 4.12
N ASP A 13 -16.52 0.30 5.01
CA ASP A 13 -17.68 1.18 5.09
C ASP A 13 -17.24 2.63 5.36
N GLY A 14 -17.59 3.53 4.45
CA GLY A 14 -17.19 4.95 4.51
C GLY A 14 -15.73 5.23 4.14
N LEU A 15 -14.95 4.22 3.73
CA LEU A 15 -13.55 4.35 3.31
C LEU A 15 -13.39 3.86 1.87
N GLU A 16 -12.82 4.70 1.03
CA GLU A 16 -12.74 4.44 -0.42
C GLU A 16 -11.56 3.53 -0.82
N GLY A 17 -10.56 3.37 0.07
CA GLY A 17 -9.36 2.58 -0.20
C GLY A 17 -8.38 3.26 -1.17
N ASN A 18 -7.38 2.49 -1.59
CA ASN A 18 -6.33 2.93 -2.50
C ASN A 18 -6.58 2.40 -3.91
N PRO A 19 -6.75 3.28 -4.92
CA PRO A 19 -6.99 2.87 -6.29
C PRO A 19 -5.71 2.37 -6.95
N ALA A 20 -5.81 1.26 -7.68
CA ALA A 20 -4.76 0.73 -8.54
C ALA A 20 -5.34 0.41 -9.92
N CYS A 21 -4.54 0.65 -10.94
CA CYS A 21 -4.79 0.10 -12.29
C CYS A 21 -4.11 -1.26 -12.39
N VAL A 22 -4.84 -2.30 -12.78
CA VAL A 22 -4.32 -3.65 -12.99
C VAL A 22 -4.44 -4.01 -14.46
N THR A 23 -3.31 -4.18 -15.15
CA THR A 23 -3.26 -4.49 -16.59
C THR A 23 -2.62 -5.85 -16.83
N PHE A 24 -3.35 -6.73 -17.53
CA PHE A 24 -2.84 -8.01 -18.01
C PHE A 24 -2.16 -7.80 -19.36
N LEU A 25 -0.87 -8.14 -19.42
CA LEU A 25 -0.05 -8.00 -20.61
C LEU A 25 -0.10 -9.29 -21.46
N GLU A 26 -0.15 -9.16 -22.77
CA GLU A 26 -0.02 -10.28 -23.72
C GLU A 26 1.45 -10.64 -23.99
N ARG A 27 2.37 -9.67 -23.83
CA ARG A 27 3.82 -9.83 -24.03
C ARG A 27 4.60 -8.98 -23.02
N PRO A 28 5.88 -9.29 -22.78
CA PRO A 28 6.72 -8.42 -21.98
C PRO A 28 6.84 -7.02 -22.63
N LEU A 29 6.76 -5.98 -21.81
CA LEU A 29 7.02 -4.60 -22.20
C LEU A 29 8.31 -4.10 -21.53
N ALA A 30 9.01 -3.15 -22.19
CA ALA A 30 10.18 -2.50 -21.62
C ALA A 30 9.77 -1.61 -20.43
N LYS A 31 10.70 -1.40 -19.48
CA LYS A 31 10.45 -0.58 -18.28
C LYS A 31 9.93 0.82 -18.64
N GLY A 32 10.48 1.46 -19.68
CA GLY A 32 10.05 2.79 -20.12
C GLY A 32 8.60 2.82 -20.67
N GLU A 33 8.15 1.74 -21.33
CA GLU A 33 6.78 1.62 -21.83
C GLU A 33 5.81 1.48 -20.64
N LEU A 34 6.15 0.63 -19.65
CA LEU A 34 5.34 0.43 -18.44
C LEU A 34 5.23 1.72 -17.62
N LEU A 35 6.34 2.44 -17.45
CA LEU A 35 6.35 3.73 -16.76
C LEU A 35 5.49 4.77 -17.48
N ALA A 36 5.56 4.85 -18.81
CA ALA A 36 4.75 5.77 -19.58
C ALA A 36 3.24 5.46 -19.45
N ILE A 37 2.86 4.18 -19.36
CA ILE A 37 1.46 3.77 -19.11
C ILE A 37 1.05 4.20 -17.70
N ALA A 38 1.87 3.91 -16.68
CA ALA A 38 1.59 4.28 -15.30
C ALA A 38 1.43 5.80 -15.12
N ALA A 39 2.31 6.59 -15.76
CA ALA A 39 2.22 8.05 -15.75
C ALA A 39 0.91 8.57 -16.36
N ARG A 40 0.43 7.96 -17.46
CA ARG A 40 -0.87 8.34 -18.06
C ARG A 40 -2.06 7.98 -17.19
N ASN A 41 -2.00 6.85 -16.47
CA ASN A 41 -3.06 6.43 -15.57
C ASN A 41 -3.21 7.39 -14.39
N ALA A 42 -2.15 8.09 -13.99
CA ALA A 42 -2.13 9.08 -12.91
C ALA A 42 -2.75 8.56 -11.59
N LEU A 43 -2.59 7.27 -11.32
CA LEU A 43 -3.00 6.61 -10.08
C LEU A 43 -1.78 6.37 -9.18
N PRO A 44 -1.98 6.13 -7.88
CA PRO A 44 -0.89 5.78 -6.97
C PRO A 44 0.01 4.68 -7.54
N GLU A 45 -0.59 3.58 -8.04
CA GLU A 45 0.15 2.55 -8.77
C GLU A 45 -0.64 1.94 -9.94
N THR A 46 0.14 1.52 -10.93
CA THR A 46 -0.27 0.59 -11.98
C THR A 46 0.47 -0.73 -11.81
N ALA A 47 -0.28 -1.81 -11.67
CA ALA A 47 0.22 -3.18 -11.63
C ALA A 47 0.14 -3.81 -13.02
N PHE A 48 1.24 -4.40 -13.46
CA PHE A 48 1.32 -5.14 -14.73
C PHE A 48 1.49 -6.63 -14.44
N ILE A 49 0.56 -7.43 -14.92
CA ILE A 49 0.54 -8.88 -14.78
C ILE A 49 0.86 -9.52 -16.13
N LEU A 50 1.89 -10.36 -16.16
CA LEU A 50 2.22 -11.19 -17.31
C LEU A 50 2.10 -12.66 -16.92
N GLN A 51 1.20 -13.39 -17.57
CA GLN A 51 1.06 -14.82 -17.37
C GLN A 51 2.27 -15.57 -17.97
N SER A 52 2.80 -16.54 -17.25
CA SER A 52 3.90 -17.41 -17.66
C SER A 52 3.59 -18.86 -17.34
N ALA A 53 4.45 -19.79 -17.77
CA ALA A 53 4.33 -21.19 -17.41
C ALA A 53 4.41 -21.46 -15.91
N GLU A 54 5.08 -20.57 -15.15
CA GLU A 54 5.28 -20.68 -13.69
C GLU A 54 4.25 -19.84 -12.88
N GLY A 55 3.17 -19.34 -13.51
CA GLY A 55 2.14 -18.51 -12.91
C GLY A 55 2.19 -17.06 -13.38
N TYR A 56 2.01 -16.11 -12.49
CA TYR A 56 1.90 -14.69 -12.80
C TYR A 56 3.16 -13.93 -12.40
N ASN A 57 3.78 -13.23 -13.34
CA ASN A 57 4.81 -12.23 -13.06
C ASN A 57 4.12 -10.89 -12.79
N LEU A 58 4.52 -10.18 -11.74
CA LEU A 58 3.91 -8.93 -11.31
C LEU A 58 4.96 -7.84 -11.13
N ARG A 59 4.69 -6.67 -11.70
CA ARG A 59 5.50 -5.45 -11.55
C ARG A 59 4.60 -4.27 -11.23
N TRP A 60 5.10 -3.34 -10.43
CA TRP A 60 4.36 -2.16 -9.97
C TRP A 60 5.08 -0.89 -10.33
N PHE A 61 4.32 0.10 -10.78
CA PHE A 61 4.84 1.41 -11.18
C PHE A 61 3.97 2.51 -10.59
N THR A 62 4.58 3.46 -9.90
CA THR A 62 3.99 4.78 -9.67
C THR A 62 4.05 5.57 -10.97
N PRO A 63 3.47 6.79 -11.05
CA PRO A 63 3.73 7.68 -12.19
C PRO A 63 5.23 8.00 -12.41
N ASP A 64 6.06 7.86 -11.38
CA ASP A 64 7.44 8.32 -11.34
C ASP A 64 8.47 7.19 -11.46
N ILE A 65 8.25 6.06 -10.78
CA ILE A 65 9.23 4.98 -10.65
C ILE A 65 8.61 3.57 -10.64
N GLU A 66 9.44 2.57 -10.85
CA GLU A 66 9.12 1.15 -10.57
C GLU A 66 9.39 0.85 -9.10
N MET A 67 8.40 0.23 -8.43
CA MET A 67 8.46 -0.09 -7.01
C MET A 67 9.04 -1.48 -6.76
N ASP A 68 9.74 -1.63 -5.63
CA ASP A 68 10.27 -2.90 -5.10
C ASP A 68 9.17 -3.75 -4.43
N LEU A 69 8.20 -3.10 -3.77
CA LEU A 69 7.11 -3.74 -3.06
C LEU A 69 5.90 -2.80 -3.01
N CYS A 70 4.73 -3.32 -3.43
CA CYS A 70 3.48 -2.57 -3.33
C CYS A 70 2.35 -3.46 -2.77
N GLY A 71 1.81 -3.11 -1.61
CA GLY A 71 0.77 -3.89 -0.94
C GLY A 71 -0.60 -3.77 -1.61
N HIS A 72 -1.10 -2.54 -1.81
CA HIS A 72 -2.45 -2.32 -2.33
C HIS A 72 -2.60 -2.78 -3.78
N ALA A 73 -1.60 -2.53 -4.64
CA ALA A 73 -1.64 -2.98 -6.03
C ALA A 73 -1.48 -4.51 -6.15
N THR A 74 -0.77 -5.17 -5.20
CA THR A 74 -0.73 -6.65 -5.12
C THR A 74 -2.10 -7.19 -4.71
N LEU A 75 -2.77 -6.58 -3.73
CA LEU A 75 -4.10 -6.98 -3.31
C LEU A 75 -5.12 -6.79 -4.45
N ALA A 76 -5.06 -5.65 -5.15
CA ALA A 76 -5.85 -5.38 -6.34
C ALA A 76 -5.59 -6.41 -7.46
N SER A 77 -4.31 -6.76 -7.69
CA SER A 77 -3.92 -7.79 -8.66
C SER A 77 -4.48 -9.17 -8.29
N ALA A 78 -4.46 -9.52 -7.01
CA ALA A 78 -5.05 -10.78 -6.54
C ALA A 78 -6.57 -10.79 -6.73
N TYR A 79 -7.25 -9.69 -6.40
CA TYR A 79 -8.68 -9.54 -6.69
C TYR A 79 -8.98 -9.72 -8.17
N ALA A 80 -8.20 -9.10 -9.07
CA ALA A 80 -8.38 -9.25 -10.51
C ALA A 80 -8.19 -10.71 -10.96
N VAL A 81 -7.15 -11.39 -10.47
CA VAL A 81 -6.87 -12.79 -10.83
C VAL A 81 -7.93 -13.73 -10.25
N LEU A 82 -8.36 -13.53 -9.00
CA LEU A 82 -9.23 -14.49 -8.31
C LEU A 82 -10.73 -14.30 -8.63
N GLU A 83 -11.15 -13.07 -9.04
CA GLU A 83 -12.57 -12.74 -9.21
C GLU A 83 -12.95 -12.31 -10.64
N LEU A 84 -12.03 -11.73 -11.42
CA LEU A 84 -12.40 -11.03 -12.65
C LEU A 84 -11.98 -11.73 -13.94
N ILE A 85 -11.02 -12.69 -13.88
CA ILE A 85 -10.62 -13.47 -15.05
C ILE A 85 -11.25 -14.85 -15.03
N GLU A 86 -11.46 -15.41 -16.23
CA GLU A 86 -11.95 -16.78 -16.38
C GLU A 86 -10.88 -17.80 -16.00
N HIS A 87 -11.27 -18.82 -15.25
CA HIS A 87 -10.41 -19.93 -14.88
C HIS A 87 -10.76 -21.19 -15.71
N PRO A 88 -9.80 -21.77 -16.44
CA PRO A 88 -10.05 -22.96 -17.30
C PRO A 88 -10.64 -24.16 -16.54
N ALA A 89 -10.40 -24.28 -15.24
CA ALA A 89 -10.92 -25.36 -14.40
C ALA A 89 -12.36 -25.11 -13.88
N GLY A 90 -12.97 -23.96 -14.18
CA GLY A 90 -14.36 -23.64 -13.78
C GLY A 90 -14.53 -23.13 -12.36
N GLU A 91 -13.57 -23.31 -11.47
CA GLU A 91 -13.58 -22.73 -10.11
C GLU A 91 -12.41 -21.78 -9.92
N ALA A 92 -12.70 -20.60 -9.38
CA ALA A 92 -11.66 -19.65 -9.03
C ALA A 92 -10.79 -20.22 -7.88
N PRO A 93 -9.45 -20.14 -7.96
CA PRO A 93 -8.59 -20.60 -6.88
C PRO A 93 -8.80 -19.74 -5.62
N SER A 94 -8.51 -20.31 -4.44
CA SER A 94 -8.57 -19.57 -3.18
C SER A 94 -7.31 -18.75 -2.91
N GLN A 95 -6.26 -18.92 -3.71
CA GLN A 95 -4.99 -18.22 -3.57
C GLN A 95 -4.31 -18.01 -4.90
N VAL A 96 -3.47 -16.98 -4.96
CA VAL A 96 -2.57 -16.70 -6.08
C VAL A 96 -1.17 -16.41 -5.58
N THR A 97 -0.16 -16.82 -6.36
CA THR A 97 1.24 -16.46 -6.10
C THR A 97 1.78 -15.68 -7.28
N PHE A 98 2.32 -14.50 -6.98
CA PHE A 98 3.00 -13.65 -7.95
C PHE A 98 4.51 -13.81 -7.85
N ASN A 99 5.17 -13.92 -8.99
CA ASN A 99 6.61 -13.82 -9.12
C ASN A 99 6.97 -12.34 -9.31
N THR A 100 7.82 -11.81 -8.44
CA THR A 100 8.27 -10.41 -8.46
C THR A 100 9.80 -10.35 -8.47
N ALA A 101 10.38 -9.17 -8.66
CA ALA A 101 11.83 -8.98 -8.60
C ALA A 101 12.40 -9.33 -7.21
N GLU A 102 11.63 -9.11 -6.14
CA GLU A 102 12.02 -9.38 -4.74
C GLU A 102 11.59 -10.77 -4.24
N GLY A 103 11.11 -11.64 -5.14
CA GLY A 103 10.70 -13.00 -4.82
C GLY A 103 9.20 -13.24 -4.98
N LYS A 104 8.72 -14.32 -4.36
CA LYS A 104 7.31 -14.72 -4.48
C LYS A 104 6.43 -14.07 -3.42
N ILE A 105 5.29 -13.55 -3.84
CA ILE A 105 4.26 -12.98 -2.96
C ILE A 105 2.98 -13.80 -3.11
N GLY A 106 2.58 -14.46 -2.01
CA GLY A 106 1.30 -15.16 -1.93
C GLY A 106 0.19 -14.25 -1.44
N VAL A 107 -1.00 -14.38 -2.06
CA VAL A 107 -2.24 -13.75 -1.59
C VAL A 107 -3.32 -14.81 -1.49
N THR A 108 -3.96 -14.88 -0.32
CA THR A 108 -5.06 -15.82 -0.05
C THR A 108 -6.37 -15.05 0.03
N ARG A 109 -7.41 -15.58 -0.63
CA ARG A 109 -8.78 -15.11 -0.47
C ARG A 109 -9.35 -15.70 0.82
N GLU A 110 -9.77 -14.82 1.70
CA GLU A 110 -10.37 -15.16 2.99
C GLU A 110 -11.90 -14.99 2.93
N PRO A 111 -12.63 -15.52 3.93
CA PRO A 111 -14.06 -15.24 4.09
C PRO A 111 -14.38 -13.74 4.13
N GLU A 112 -15.64 -13.39 3.88
CA GLU A 112 -16.14 -12.01 3.92
C GLU A 112 -15.47 -11.04 2.94
N GLY A 113 -14.83 -11.56 1.86
CA GLY A 113 -14.20 -10.76 0.81
C GLY A 113 -12.88 -10.10 1.22
N PHE A 114 -12.18 -10.65 2.22
CA PHE A 114 -10.82 -10.25 2.54
C PHE A 114 -9.80 -10.98 1.67
N TYR A 115 -8.69 -10.30 1.42
CA TYR A 115 -7.48 -10.81 0.75
C TYR A 115 -6.30 -10.59 1.66
N THR A 116 -5.54 -11.65 1.94
CA THR A 116 -4.42 -11.64 2.89
C THR A 116 -3.10 -11.76 2.16
N LEU A 117 -2.27 -10.73 2.28
CA LEU A 117 -0.90 -10.63 1.82
C LEU A 117 0.04 -11.18 2.90
N ASN A 118 1.04 -11.97 2.52
CA ASN A 118 2.06 -12.47 3.43
C ASN A 118 3.39 -11.77 3.17
N PHE A 119 3.75 -10.77 4.00
CA PHE A 119 4.95 -9.95 3.86
C PHE A 119 5.98 -10.20 4.97
N PRO A 120 7.27 -9.85 4.75
CA PRO A 120 8.27 -9.86 5.82
C PRO A 120 7.99 -8.75 6.83
N GLN A 121 8.24 -9.01 8.11
CA GLN A 121 8.29 -7.93 9.10
C GLN A 121 9.54 -7.08 8.86
N ARG A 122 9.40 -5.77 9.11
CA ARG A 122 10.47 -4.76 9.03
C ARG A 122 10.48 -3.93 10.32
N PRO A 123 10.89 -4.48 11.48
CA PRO A 123 10.89 -3.76 12.74
C PRO A 123 11.76 -2.50 12.63
N PRO A 124 11.24 -1.31 13.02
CA PRO A 124 11.99 -0.08 12.91
C PRO A 124 12.96 0.07 14.07
N GLN A 125 14.02 0.87 13.87
CA GLN A 125 15.03 1.20 14.86
C GLN A 125 15.05 2.72 15.09
N PRO A 126 15.43 3.20 16.30
CA PRO A 126 15.59 4.64 16.55
C PRO A 126 16.49 5.29 15.50
N ALA A 127 16.12 6.47 15.05
CA ALA A 127 16.84 7.21 14.02
C ALA A 127 16.71 8.73 14.22
N GLU A 128 17.55 9.49 13.51
CA GLU A 128 17.43 10.94 13.42
C GLU A 128 16.63 11.31 12.17
N LEU A 129 15.69 12.24 12.30
CA LEU A 129 14.91 12.73 11.17
C LEU A 129 15.69 13.82 10.43
N PRO A 130 15.84 13.75 9.11
CA PRO A 130 16.45 14.83 8.35
C PRO A 130 15.77 16.17 8.60
N ALA A 131 16.58 17.22 8.79
CA ALA A 131 16.10 18.56 9.11
C ALA A 131 15.01 19.10 8.17
N PRO A 132 15.11 18.90 6.82
CA PRO A 132 14.06 19.34 5.91
C PRO A 132 12.70 18.69 6.19
N ILE A 133 12.67 17.39 6.55
CA ILE A 133 11.41 16.73 6.91
C ILE A 133 10.92 17.28 8.25
N TRP A 134 11.79 17.35 9.26
CA TRP A 134 11.43 17.90 10.55
C TRP A 134 10.82 19.29 10.45
N GLU A 135 11.46 20.19 9.73
CA GLU A 135 11.01 21.57 9.58
C GLU A 135 9.71 21.69 8.79
N ALA A 136 9.49 20.82 7.80
CA ALA A 136 8.30 20.84 6.97
C ALA A 136 7.03 20.36 7.68
N LEU A 137 7.13 19.60 8.76
CA LEU A 137 5.97 19.08 9.50
C LEU A 137 5.35 20.17 10.40
N SER A 138 4.02 20.34 10.33
CA SER A 138 3.27 21.30 11.17
C SER A 138 3.29 20.91 12.65
N ILE A 139 3.28 19.63 12.96
CA ILE A 139 3.34 19.05 14.30
C ILE A 139 4.59 18.17 14.37
N LYS A 140 5.35 18.29 15.47
CA LYS A 140 6.58 17.50 15.61
C LYS A 140 6.31 16.15 16.26
N PRO A 141 6.94 15.06 15.78
CA PRO A 141 6.76 13.73 16.35
C PRO A 141 7.38 13.62 17.74
N GLN A 142 6.88 12.70 18.54
CA GLN A 142 7.46 12.33 19.84
C GLN A 142 8.60 11.33 19.71
N GLU A 143 8.58 10.52 18.66
CA GLU A 143 9.54 9.45 18.45
C GLU A 143 9.80 9.32 16.95
N VAL A 144 11.06 9.11 16.59
CA VAL A 144 11.53 8.94 15.21
C VAL A 144 12.23 7.61 15.10
N LEU A 145 11.75 6.77 14.18
CA LEU A 145 12.36 5.49 13.87
C LEU A 145 12.52 5.36 12.36
N LEU A 146 13.34 4.42 11.94
CA LEU A 146 13.62 4.11 10.54
C LEU A 146 13.66 2.59 10.35
N SER A 147 13.05 2.16 9.26
CA SER A 147 13.27 0.87 8.62
C SER A 147 13.50 1.14 7.13
N ARG A 148 12.59 0.73 6.24
CA ARG A 148 12.53 1.22 4.87
C ARG A 148 12.05 2.67 4.84
N ASP A 149 11.03 2.96 5.63
CA ASP A 149 10.37 4.26 5.76
C ASP A 149 10.69 4.88 7.11
N TYR A 150 10.72 6.21 7.21
CA TYR A 150 10.70 6.87 8.51
C TYR A 150 9.35 6.66 9.16
N LEU A 151 9.34 6.16 10.40
CA LEU A 151 8.16 6.02 11.24
C LEU A 151 8.20 7.11 12.30
N LEU A 152 7.21 8.00 12.25
CA LEU A 152 7.07 9.13 13.15
C LEU A 152 5.86 8.92 14.07
N ARG A 153 6.09 8.70 15.37
CA ARG A 153 5.01 8.52 16.33
C ARG A 153 4.54 9.83 16.93
N TYR A 154 3.24 10.00 16.98
CA TYR A 154 2.54 11.14 17.55
C TYR A 154 1.76 10.76 18.81
N ARG A 155 1.19 11.75 19.53
CA ARG A 155 0.48 11.56 20.82
C ARG A 155 -0.91 10.97 20.61
N SER A 156 -1.61 11.42 19.58
CA SER A 156 -3.02 11.11 19.40
C SER A 156 -3.41 10.99 17.91
N GLU A 157 -4.52 10.35 17.67
CA GLU A 157 -5.17 10.29 16.35
C GLU A 157 -5.49 11.70 15.83
N GLU A 158 -5.88 12.64 16.70
CA GLU A 158 -6.18 14.02 16.33
C GLU A 158 -4.95 14.72 15.73
N GLU A 159 -3.76 14.56 16.34
CA GLU A 159 -2.51 15.09 15.76
C GLU A 159 -2.25 14.53 14.37
N ILE A 160 -2.57 13.25 14.10
CA ILE A 160 -2.45 12.64 12.77
C ILE A 160 -3.41 13.28 11.77
N ARG A 161 -4.66 13.55 12.19
CA ARG A 161 -5.68 14.19 11.34
C ARG A 161 -5.32 15.63 10.98
N GLU A 162 -4.79 16.38 11.94
CA GLU A 162 -4.46 17.80 11.79
C GLU A 162 -3.11 18.05 11.14
N LEU A 163 -2.23 17.05 11.11
CA LEU A 163 -0.87 17.16 10.58
C LEU A 163 -0.89 17.60 9.10
N LYS A 164 -0.03 18.58 8.80
CA LYS A 164 0.16 19.11 7.43
C LYS A 164 1.64 19.16 7.10
N ILE A 165 1.96 19.00 5.84
CA ILE A 165 3.26 19.36 5.28
C ILE A 165 3.22 20.88 5.02
N SER A 166 3.73 21.65 5.97
CA SER A 166 3.63 23.12 5.97
C SER A 166 4.58 23.79 4.98
N ASN A 167 5.65 23.10 4.60
CA ASN A 167 6.64 23.58 3.62
C ASN A 167 6.95 22.47 2.63
N LEU A 168 6.12 22.37 1.59
CA LEU A 168 6.27 21.33 0.57
C LEU A 168 7.59 21.42 -0.21
N PRO A 169 8.10 22.60 -0.63
CA PRO A 169 9.40 22.69 -1.28
C PRO A 169 10.54 22.12 -0.41
N LEU A 170 10.52 22.38 0.89
CA LEU A 170 11.51 21.87 1.82
C LEU A 170 11.38 20.36 2.02
N PHE A 171 10.15 19.84 2.17
CA PHE A 171 9.87 18.41 2.25
C PHE A 171 10.38 17.67 1.01
N ASN A 172 10.17 18.25 -0.17
CA ASN A 172 10.59 17.69 -1.46
C ASN A 172 12.09 17.92 -1.78
N SER A 173 12.87 18.55 -0.89
CA SER A 173 14.32 18.72 -1.10
C SER A 173 15.11 17.41 -0.87
N ILE A 174 14.48 16.37 -0.35
CA ILE A 174 15.08 15.05 -0.09
C ILE A 174 14.44 14.00 -1.00
N ASN A 175 15.26 13.17 -1.61
CA ASN A 175 14.81 11.95 -2.28
C ASN A 175 14.89 10.78 -1.29
N MET A 176 13.78 10.07 -1.14
CA MET A 176 13.65 8.90 -0.26
C MET A 176 13.27 7.63 -1.03
N ASP A 177 13.22 7.68 -2.36
CA ASP A 177 12.82 6.54 -3.18
C ASP A 177 13.60 5.25 -2.87
N PRO A 178 12.93 4.10 -2.72
CA PRO A 178 11.49 3.85 -2.82
C PRO A 178 10.74 4.00 -1.47
N GLY A 179 11.29 4.66 -0.46
CA GLY A 179 10.71 4.85 0.87
C GLY A 179 9.89 6.13 1.00
N GLY A 180 9.40 6.38 2.23
CA GLY A 180 8.59 7.54 2.56
C GLY A 180 8.60 7.86 4.06
N VAL A 181 7.65 8.70 4.46
CA VAL A 181 7.42 9.11 5.84
C VAL A 181 6.04 8.64 6.28
N VAL A 182 6.00 7.67 7.18
CA VAL A 182 4.77 7.24 7.84
C VAL A 182 4.61 7.94 9.18
N VAL A 183 3.47 8.59 9.38
CA VAL A 183 3.08 9.19 10.65
C VAL A 183 2.02 8.30 11.30
N THR A 184 2.11 8.08 12.62
CA THR A 184 1.22 7.13 13.29
C THR A 184 0.96 7.52 14.74
N ALA A 185 -0.22 7.13 15.24
CA ALA A 185 -0.61 7.26 16.64
C ALA A 185 -1.52 6.09 17.04
N GLN A 186 -1.65 5.86 18.35
CA GLN A 186 -2.68 4.97 18.85
C GLN A 186 -4.06 5.55 18.51
N ALA A 187 -4.97 4.69 18.07
CA ALA A 187 -6.31 5.12 17.70
C ALA A 187 -7.17 5.46 18.91
N SER A 188 -8.05 6.44 18.74
CA SER A 188 -9.21 6.71 19.60
C SER A 188 -10.51 6.21 18.98
N THR A 189 -10.49 5.90 17.68
CA THR A 189 -11.62 5.33 16.96
C THR A 189 -11.93 3.91 17.46
N PRO A 190 -13.18 3.61 17.86
CA PRO A 190 -13.57 2.30 18.38
C PRO A 190 -13.28 1.17 17.37
N GLY A 191 -12.68 0.08 17.85
CA GLY A 191 -12.37 -1.10 17.04
C GLY A 191 -11.11 -0.95 16.18
N VAL A 192 -10.41 0.17 16.26
CA VAL A 192 -9.12 0.43 15.60
C VAL A 192 -8.02 0.50 16.66
N ASP A 193 -6.88 -0.14 16.40
CA ASP A 193 -5.75 -0.16 17.32
C ASP A 193 -4.79 1.03 17.11
N PHE A 194 -4.53 1.36 15.84
CA PHE A 194 -3.68 2.50 15.49
C PHE A 194 -4.11 3.13 14.16
N VAL A 195 -3.72 4.37 13.99
CA VAL A 195 -3.93 5.14 12.76
C VAL A 195 -2.61 5.55 12.14
N SER A 196 -2.64 5.81 10.82
CA SER A 196 -1.47 6.28 10.08
C SER A 196 -1.83 7.20 8.92
N ARG A 197 -0.82 7.92 8.40
CA ARG A 197 -0.81 8.54 7.07
C ARG A 197 0.58 8.34 6.46
N PHE A 198 0.70 8.37 5.14
CA PHE A 198 1.95 8.11 4.44
C PHE A 198 2.23 9.19 3.40
N PHE A 199 3.43 9.77 3.46
CA PHE A 199 3.87 10.83 2.57
C PHE A 199 5.17 10.46 1.86
N THR A 200 5.24 10.74 0.55
CA THR A 200 6.44 10.48 -0.25
C THR A 200 6.99 11.80 -0.79
N PRO A 201 8.15 12.26 -0.31
CA PRO A 201 8.82 13.44 -0.87
C PRO A 201 9.08 13.25 -2.37
N GLN A 202 8.95 14.31 -3.15
CA GLN A 202 9.18 14.38 -4.60
C GLN A 202 8.22 13.56 -5.47
N ALA A 203 7.38 12.69 -4.92
CA ALA A 203 6.42 11.93 -5.70
C ALA A 203 5.32 12.82 -6.29
N THR A 204 4.84 12.45 -7.48
CA THR A 204 3.67 13.08 -8.10
C THR A 204 2.44 13.02 -7.19
N ILE A 205 2.29 11.93 -6.44
CA ILE A 205 1.26 11.77 -5.42
C ILE A 205 1.93 11.85 -4.04
N LEU A 206 1.81 13.01 -3.41
CA LEU A 206 2.44 13.33 -2.13
C LEU A 206 1.98 12.42 -0.99
N GLU A 207 0.66 12.19 -0.86
CA GLU A 207 0.06 11.36 0.17
C GLU A 207 -0.55 10.12 -0.45
N ASP A 208 -0.01 8.94 -0.09
CA ASP A 208 -0.55 7.67 -0.53
C ASP A 208 -1.83 7.33 0.23
N PRO A 209 -2.95 7.04 -0.45
CA PRO A 209 -4.24 6.79 0.20
C PRO A 209 -4.23 5.66 1.22
N VAL A 210 -3.64 4.49 0.91
CA VAL A 210 -3.47 3.37 1.84
C VAL A 210 -2.22 2.56 1.50
N THR A 211 -1.24 2.57 2.40
CA THR A 211 0.08 1.99 2.18
C THR A 211 0.23 0.64 2.85
N GLY A 212 -0.10 -0.42 2.14
CA GLY A 212 0.01 -1.79 2.67
C GLY A 212 1.42 -2.14 3.14
N SER A 213 2.46 -1.76 2.38
CA SER A 213 3.87 -2.05 2.70
C SER A 213 4.37 -1.37 3.98
N ALA A 214 3.84 -0.20 4.34
CA ALA A 214 4.18 0.47 5.60
C ALA A 214 3.78 -0.36 6.83
N HIS A 215 2.78 -1.24 6.68
CA HIS A 215 2.33 -2.12 7.75
C HIS A 215 3.30 -3.27 8.04
N CYS A 216 4.29 -3.52 7.17
CA CYS A 216 5.45 -4.37 7.50
C CYS A 216 6.25 -3.81 8.70
N THR A 217 6.22 -2.48 8.87
CA THR A 217 6.88 -1.74 9.96
C THR A 217 5.92 -1.35 11.07
N LEU A 218 4.73 -0.85 10.72
CA LEU A 218 3.72 -0.41 11.69
C LEU A 218 3.19 -1.55 12.57
N ALA A 219 2.93 -2.73 11.98
CA ALA A 219 2.36 -3.84 12.72
C ALA A 219 3.28 -4.37 13.83
N PRO A 220 4.57 -4.69 13.62
CA PRO A 220 5.45 -5.08 14.71
C PRO A 220 5.65 -3.96 15.74
N PHE A 221 5.73 -2.68 15.29
CA PHE A 221 5.85 -1.54 16.19
C PHE A 221 4.67 -1.40 17.16
N TRP A 222 3.43 -1.51 16.67
CA TRP A 222 2.24 -1.39 17.51
C TRP A 222 1.91 -2.67 18.27
N ALA A 223 2.23 -3.85 17.71
CA ALA A 223 2.03 -5.14 18.39
C ALA A 223 2.79 -5.20 19.72
N GLU A 224 4.05 -4.77 19.72
CA GLU A 224 4.88 -4.69 20.92
C GLU A 224 4.27 -3.73 21.95
N ARG A 225 3.86 -2.53 21.54
CA ARG A 225 3.34 -1.48 22.43
C ARG A 225 1.97 -1.80 23.00
N LEU A 226 1.13 -2.45 22.23
CA LEU A 226 -0.24 -2.80 22.64
C LEU A 226 -0.33 -4.23 23.22
N ASN A 227 0.76 -4.99 23.19
CA ASN A 227 0.82 -6.41 23.57
C ASN A 227 -0.27 -7.24 22.84
N LYS A 228 -0.35 -7.08 21.53
CA LYS A 228 -1.30 -7.74 20.62
C LYS A 228 -0.59 -8.35 19.42
N SER A 229 -0.96 -9.56 19.00
CA SER A 229 -0.49 -10.17 17.76
C SER A 229 -1.43 -9.91 16.56
N SER A 230 -2.65 -9.47 16.82
CA SER A 230 -3.64 -9.11 15.80
C SER A 230 -4.10 -7.69 16.04
N LEU A 231 -4.06 -6.86 14.98
CA LEU A 231 -4.28 -5.43 15.02
C LEU A 231 -5.22 -5.01 13.89
N THR A 232 -6.07 -4.03 14.16
CA THR A 232 -6.85 -3.31 13.16
C THR A 232 -6.25 -1.91 12.99
N ALA A 233 -5.89 -1.56 11.77
CA ALA A 233 -5.28 -0.29 11.40
C ALA A 233 -6.21 0.53 10.48
N MET A 234 -6.19 1.85 10.62
CA MET A 234 -6.86 2.76 9.70
C MET A 234 -5.86 3.79 9.18
N GLN A 235 -5.73 3.92 7.86
CA GLN A 235 -4.99 5.02 7.26
C GLN A 235 -5.94 6.19 7.01
N LEU A 236 -5.58 7.37 7.52
CA LEU A 236 -6.43 8.57 7.60
C LEU A 236 -6.16 9.56 6.46
N SER A 237 -5.92 9.09 5.26
CA SER A 237 -5.89 9.94 4.06
C SER A 237 -7.30 10.46 3.72
N GLU A 238 -7.42 11.31 2.72
CA GLU A 238 -8.72 11.79 2.22
C GLU A 238 -9.67 10.63 1.85
N ARG A 239 -9.14 9.56 1.19
CA ARG A 239 -9.90 8.38 0.81
C ARG A 239 -10.09 7.40 1.97
N GLY A 240 -9.10 7.30 2.81
CA GLY A 240 -9.05 6.38 3.93
C GLY A 240 -9.06 4.89 3.55
N GLY A 241 -8.62 4.04 4.46
CA GLY A 241 -8.69 2.59 4.30
C GLY A 241 -8.46 1.81 5.58
N LEU A 242 -8.93 0.57 5.59
CA LEU A 242 -8.87 -0.34 6.73
C LEU A 242 -8.02 -1.57 6.41
N LEU A 243 -7.14 -1.91 7.34
CA LEU A 243 -6.28 -3.08 7.25
C LEU A 243 -6.38 -3.89 8.54
N LYS A 244 -6.37 -5.21 8.40
CA LYS A 244 -6.16 -6.13 9.53
C LYS A 244 -4.75 -6.68 9.42
N CYS A 245 -3.98 -6.62 10.50
CA CYS A 245 -2.61 -7.11 10.55
C CYS A 245 -2.50 -8.22 11.59
N ARG A 246 -1.83 -9.33 11.23
CA ARG A 246 -1.52 -10.42 12.17
C ARG A 246 -0.03 -10.76 12.05
N LEU A 247 0.65 -10.77 13.18
CA LEU A 247 2.06 -11.13 13.23
C LEU A 247 2.23 -12.65 13.34
N GLU A 248 3.14 -13.20 12.55
CA GLU A 248 3.55 -14.61 12.58
C GLU A 248 5.07 -14.70 12.49
N GLU A 249 5.75 -15.07 13.58
CA GLU A 249 7.21 -15.15 13.67
C GLU A 249 7.94 -13.94 13.02
N LYS A 250 8.44 -14.13 11.78
CA LYS A 250 9.14 -13.10 10.97
C LYS A 250 8.26 -12.50 9.87
N ARG A 251 6.97 -12.85 9.84
CA ARG A 251 6.01 -12.44 8.81
C ARG A 251 4.91 -11.57 9.40
N VAL A 252 4.34 -10.74 8.57
CA VAL A 252 3.09 -10.04 8.87
C VAL A 252 2.07 -10.37 7.78
N LEU A 253 0.92 -10.83 8.20
CA LEU A 253 -0.24 -11.04 7.35
C LEU A 253 -1.05 -9.75 7.34
N ILE A 254 -1.21 -9.16 6.16
CA ILE A 254 -1.92 -7.90 5.96
C ILE A 254 -3.15 -8.19 5.12
N SER A 255 -4.32 -8.01 5.72
CA SER A 255 -5.61 -8.32 5.09
C SER A 255 -6.43 -7.07 4.84
N GLY A 256 -7.09 -7.01 3.70
CA GLY A 256 -8.04 -5.97 3.34
C GLY A 256 -9.05 -6.44 2.32
N ARG A 257 -10.09 -5.63 2.11
CA ARG A 257 -11.08 -5.86 1.05
C ARG A 257 -10.71 -5.11 -0.21
N ALA A 258 -11.20 -5.59 -1.35
CA ALA A 258 -11.09 -4.90 -2.63
C ALA A 258 -12.44 -4.86 -3.34
N ARG A 259 -12.58 -3.90 -4.24
CA ARG A 259 -13.74 -3.81 -5.15
C ARG A 259 -13.33 -3.18 -6.48
N LEU A 260 -14.11 -3.44 -7.54
CA LEU A 260 -13.99 -2.65 -8.77
C LEU A 260 -14.29 -1.18 -8.45
N SER A 261 -13.45 -0.29 -8.97
CA SER A 261 -13.63 1.15 -8.77
C SER A 261 -14.82 1.66 -9.59
N GLN A 262 -15.68 2.45 -8.97
CA GLN A 262 -16.84 3.04 -9.64
C GLN A 262 -16.47 4.14 -10.65
N LYS A 263 -15.25 4.71 -10.56
CA LYS A 263 -14.79 5.80 -11.44
C LYS A 263 -14.32 5.33 -12.81
N ALA A 264 -14.12 4.04 -13.00
CA ALA A 264 -13.58 3.47 -14.25
C ALA A 264 -14.62 3.14 -15.32
N SER A 265 -15.91 3.29 -15.06
CA SER A 265 -16.98 2.97 -16.03
C SER A 265 -17.27 4.10 -17.04
N GLY A 266 -16.47 5.15 -17.10
CA GLY A 266 -16.76 6.35 -17.87
C GLY A 266 -15.60 7.04 -18.58
N ALA A 267 -14.45 6.41 -18.72
CA ALA A 267 -13.34 6.98 -19.49
C ALA A 267 -13.10 6.12 -20.74
N ASP A 268 -13.45 6.65 -21.89
CA ASP A 268 -12.98 6.22 -23.18
C ASP A 268 -11.46 6.15 -23.18
N LEU A 269 -10.90 4.95 -23.44
CA LEU A 269 -9.51 4.72 -23.80
C LEU A 269 -9.33 4.87 -25.29
#